data_bd80ab942364bdbd0fbf6da10f5e3c70
#
_entry.id   bd80ab942364bdbd0fbf6da10f5e3c70
#
_cell.length_a   1.000
_cell.length_b   1.000
_cell.length_c   1.000
_cell.angle_alpha   90.00
_cell.angle_beta   90.00
_cell.angle_gamma   90.00
#
_symmetry.space_group_name_H-M   'P 1'
#
loop_
_entity.id
_entity.type
_entity.pdbx_description
1 polymer ?
#
loop_
_entity_poly.entity_id
_entity_poly.type
_entity_poly.pdbx_seq_one_letter_code
_entity_poly.pdbx_strand_id
1 'polypeptide(L)'
;MRINRITLLCHDLDAAIRFYVEAFGFELIEDTQISDQKRIVRVAPEPTGVSFNLAPAKPGDEPLIGQHAGKRVSVFIDVDDLDRCLERFHQHGVDIIDGPRTEPFGRCLLVKDLAGNTWEFVERTNID
;
A
#
# COMPACT_ATOMS: atom_id res chain seq x y z
N MET A 1 19.65 -8.42 10.99
CA MET A 1 18.19 -8.37 11.24
C MET A 1 17.56 -7.46 10.21
N ARG A 2 16.49 -7.91 9.54
CA ARG A 2 15.77 -7.14 8.50
C ARG A 2 14.29 -7.48 8.58
N ILE A 3 13.45 -6.46 8.39
CA ILE A 3 12.02 -6.70 8.22
C ILE A 3 11.84 -7.31 6.83
N ASN A 4 11.28 -8.51 6.78
CA ASN A 4 11.06 -9.22 5.52
C ASN A 4 9.71 -8.82 4.91
N ARG A 5 8.65 -8.89 5.69
CA ARG A 5 7.30 -8.56 5.22
C ARG A 5 6.38 -8.18 6.37
N ILE A 6 5.32 -7.46 6.01
CA ILE A 6 4.29 -6.97 6.92
C ILE A 6 2.95 -7.41 6.35
N THR A 7 2.06 -7.91 7.19
CA THR A 7 0.74 -8.37 6.75
C THR A 7 -0.24 -7.20 6.60
N LEU A 8 -0.93 -7.19 5.46
CA LEU A 8 -2.09 -6.32 5.23
C LEU A 8 -3.31 -7.23 4.99
N LEU A 9 -4.33 -7.06 5.81
CA LEU A 9 -5.58 -7.80 5.66
C LEU A 9 -6.39 -7.25 4.49
N CYS A 10 -7.08 -8.14 3.80
CA CYS A 10 -7.97 -7.77 2.70
C CYS A 10 -9.27 -8.57 2.76
N HIS A 11 -10.28 -8.12 2.00
CA HIS A 11 -11.52 -8.87 1.80
C HIS A 11 -11.33 -9.92 0.72
N ASP A 12 -10.87 -9.48 -0.45
CA ASP A 12 -10.69 -10.31 -1.65
C ASP A 12 -9.25 -10.18 -2.12
N LEU A 13 -8.54 -11.29 -2.14
CA LEU A 13 -7.11 -11.31 -2.46
C LEU A 13 -6.83 -10.84 -3.89
N ASP A 14 -7.61 -11.30 -4.87
CA ASP A 14 -7.40 -10.90 -6.27
C ASP A 14 -7.67 -9.42 -6.48
N ALA A 15 -8.69 -8.86 -5.83
CA ALA A 15 -8.97 -7.43 -5.87
C ALA A 15 -7.84 -6.63 -5.23
N ALA A 16 -7.28 -7.13 -4.12
CA ALA A 16 -6.15 -6.47 -3.46
C ALA A 16 -4.91 -6.48 -4.35
N ILE A 17 -4.60 -7.60 -5.00
CA ILE A 17 -3.48 -7.69 -5.95
C ILE A 17 -3.65 -6.63 -7.05
N ARG A 18 -4.81 -6.58 -7.68
CA ARG A 18 -5.07 -5.60 -8.74
C ARG A 18 -4.87 -4.17 -8.26
N PHE A 19 -5.37 -3.86 -7.06
CA PHE A 19 -5.24 -2.51 -6.51
C PHE A 19 -3.78 -2.11 -6.32
N TYR A 20 -3.02 -2.93 -5.60
CA TYR A 20 -1.62 -2.57 -5.30
C TYR A 20 -0.74 -2.56 -6.54
N VAL A 21 -0.97 -3.48 -7.47
CA VAL A 21 -0.18 -3.53 -8.71
C VAL A 21 -0.59 -2.44 -9.69
N GLU A 22 -1.87 -2.26 -9.93
CA GLU A 22 -2.34 -1.33 -10.95
C GLU A 22 -2.45 0.11 -10.44
N ALA A 23 -3.06 0.31 -9.26
CA ALA A 23 -3.30 1.64 -8.74
C ALA A 23 -2.07 2.22 -8.03
N PHE A 24 -1.40 1.44 -7.18
CA PHE A 24 -0.19 1.89 -6.49
C PHE A 24 1.09 1.69 -7.31
N GLY A 25 1.06 0.86 -8.33
CA GLY A 25 2.23 0.60 -9.15
C GLY A 25 3.24 -0.34 -8.50
N PHE A 26 2.82 -1.12 -7.52
CA PHE A 26 3.68 -2.09 -6.85
C PHE A 26 3.97 -3.29 -7.76
N GLU A 27 5.03 -4.01 -7.43
CA GLU A 27 5.36 -5.26 -8.09
C GLU A 27 4.76 -6.44 -7.33
N LEU A 28 4.27 -7.42 -8.06
CA LEU A 28 3.86 -8.71 -7.50
C LEU A 28 5.13 -9.54 -7.29
N ILE A 29 5.54 -9.68 -6.03
CA ILE A 29 6.79 -10.36 -5.67
C ILE A 29 6.59 -11.87 -5.62
N GLU A 30 5.45 -12.30 -5.11
CA GLU A 30 5.14 -13.71 -4.98
C GLU A 30 3.63 -13.93 -5.08
N ASP A 31 3.24 -15.00 -5.75
CA ASP A 31 1.86 -15.49 -5.79
C ASP A 31 1.94 -17.02 -5.90
N THR A 32 1.89 -17.69 -4.76
CA THR A 32 2.12 -19.13 -4.68
C THR A 32 0.95 -19.84 -4.02
N GLN A 33 0.33 -20.76 -4.74
CA GLN A 33 -0.69 -21.63 -4.18
C GLN A 33 0.00 -22.77 -3.43
N ILE A 34 -0.18 -22.82 -2.11
CA ILE A 34 0.44 -23.85 -1.25
C ILE A 34 -0.49 -25.06 -1.11
N SER A 35 -1.80 -24.83 -0.95
CA SER A 35 -2.82 -25.86 -0.83
C SER A 35 -4.14 -25.29 -1.33
N ASP A 36 -5.21 -26.07 -1.28
CA ASP A 36 -6.53 -25.60 -1.68
C ASP A 36 -7.01 -24.40 -0.84
N GLN A 37 -6.53 -24.30 0.42
CA GLN A 37 -6.94 -23.25 1.34
C GLN A 37 -5.86 -22.18 1.57
N LYS A 38 -4.64 -22.35 1.04
CA LYS A 38 -3.55 -21.44 1.36
C LYS A 38 -2.84 -20.94 0.13
N ARG A 39 -2.75 -19.61 0.03
CA ARG A 39 -2.07 -18.89 -1.04
C ARG A 39 -1.20 -17.83 -0.40
N ILE A 40 0.06 -17.72 -0.82
CA ILE A 40 0.99 -16.71 -0.34
C ILE A 40 1.13 -15.65 -1.43
N VAL A 41 0.78 -14.41 -1.08
CA VAL A 41 0.85 -13.29 -2.00
C VAL A 41 1.64 -12.16 -1.34
N ARG A 42 2.65 -11.66 -2.04
CA ARG A 42 3.44 -10.51 -1.58
C ARG A 42 3.54 -9.47 -2.70
N VAL A 43 3.31 -8.22 -2.34
CA VAL A 43 3.51 -7.06 -3.22
C VAL A 43 4.50 -6.10 -2.57
N ALA A 44 5.22 -5.31 -3.37
CA ALA A 44 6.19 -4.37 -2.85
C ALA A 44 6.37 -3.20 -3.80
N PRO A 45 6.74 -2.00 -3.27
CA PRO A 45 7.02 -0.85 -4.14
C PRO A 45 8.26 -1.05 -5.01
N GLU A 46 9.18 -1.95 -4.59
CA GLU A 46 10.40 -2.26 -5.33
C GLU A 46 10.76 -3.74 -5.17
N PRO A 47 11.61 -4.32 -6.04
CA PRO A 47 11.88 -5.75 -6.03
C PRO A 47 12.54 -6.27 -4.77
N THR A 48 13.28 -5.42 -4.06
CA THR A 48 14.01 -5.78 -2.85
C THR A 48 13.55 -4.95 -1.67
N GLY A 49 13.82 -5.44 -0.47
CA GLY A 49 13.40 -4.78 0.76
C GLY A 49 12.11 -5.36 1.32
N VAL A 50 11.38 -4.53 2.05
CA VAL A 50 10.14 -4.95 2.72
C VAL A 50 9.04 -5.18 1.70
N SER A 51 8.34 -6.31 1.82
CA SER A 51 7.12 -6.58 1.05
C SER A 51 5.91 -6.59 1.97
N PHE A 52 4.73 -6.51 1.36
CA PHE A 52 3.46 -6.63 2.05
C PHE A 52 2.84 -7.98 1.71
N ASN A 53 2.56 -8.74 2.77
CA ASN A 53 1.90 -10.03 2.66
C ASN A 53 0.39 -9.79 2.68
N LEU A 54 -0.27 -9.98 1.54
CA LEU A 54 -1.71 -9.78 1.43
C LEU A 54 -2.41 -11.03 1.95
N ALA A 55 -3.30 -10.87 2.90
CA ALA A 55 -3.98 -11.98 3.53
C ALA A 55 -5.47 -11.69 3.70
N PRO A 56 -6.36 -12.57 3.18
CA PRO A 56 -7.77 -12.46 3.50
C PRO A 56 -7.98 -12.56 5.00
N ALA A 57 -8.85 -11.72 5.55
CA ALA A 57 -9.15 -11.77 6.97
C ALA A 57 -9.79 -13.11 7.34
N LYS A 58 -9.36 -13.67 8.46
CA LYS A 58 -10.02 -14.85 9.02
C LYS A 58 -11.38 -14.49 9.59
N PRO A 59 -12.31 -15.46 9.72
CA PRO A 59 -13.61 -15.18 10.33
C PRO A 59 -13.45 -14.50 11.69
N GLY A 60 -14.12 -13.37 11.87
CA GLY A 60 -14.03 -12.56 13.08
C GLY A 60 -13.05 -11.39 12.99
N ASP A 61 -12.12 -11.43 12.04
CA ASP A 61 -11.12 -10.37 11.88
C ASP A 61 -11.50 -9.31 10.83
N GLU A 62 -12.67 -9.45 10.19
CA GLU A 62 -13.13 -8.50 9.17
C GLU A 62 -13.13 -7.04 9.64
N PRO A 63 -13.50 -6.73 10.90
CA PRO A 63 -13.45 -5.34 11.37
C PRO A 63 -12.05 -4.74 11.41
N LEU A 64 -11.00 -5.55 11.35
CA LEU A 64 -9.60 -5.08 11.37
C LEU A 64 -9.10 -4.68 9.98
N ILE A 65 -9.81 -5.07 8.92
CA ILE A 65 -9.45 -4.70 7.56
C ILE A 65 -9.49 -3.17 7.44
N GLY A 66 -8.38 -2.57 6.98
CA GLY A 66 -8.29 -1.12 6.86
C GLY A 66 -8.07 -0.39 8.18
N GLN A 67 -7.83 -1.12 9.28
CA GLN A 67 -7.70 -0.54 10.62
C GLN A 67 -6.35 -0.85 11.27
N HIS A 68 -5.32 -1.13 10.50
CA HIS A 68 -4.01 -1.52 11.05
C HIS A 68 -3.41 -0.46 11.98
N ALA A 69 -3.68 0.82 11.72
CA ALA A 69 -3.19 1.92 12.56
C ALA A 69 -4.33 2.79 13.10
N GLY A 70 -5.56 2.27 13.09
CA GLY A 70 -6.73 3.04 13.50
C GLY A 70 -6.94 4.26 12.60
N LYS A 71 -6.97 5.45 13.21
CA LYS A 71 -7.15 6.71 12.47
C LYS A 71 -5.85 7.35 11.99
N ARG A 72 -4.72 6.72 12.24
CA ARG A 72 -3.42 7.27 11.87
C ARG A 72 -2.98 6.75 10.51
N VAL A 73 -1.94 7.40 9.97
CA VAL A 73 -1.26 6.90 8.78
C VAL A 73 -0.65 5.55 9.10
N SER A 74 -0.96 4.56 8.28
CA SER A 74 -0.50 3.18 8.47
C SER A 74 0.87 2.94 7.88
N VAL A 75 1.13 3.50 6.69
CA VAL A 75 2.38 3.31 5.96
C VAL A 75 2.84 4.64 5.40
N PHE A 76 4.12 4.94 5.58
CA PHE A 76 4.79 6.10 5.00
C PHE A 76 5.72 5.58 3.91
N ILE A 77 5.64 6.13 2.72
CA ILE A 77 6.41 5.67 1.58
C ILE A 77 7.06 6.87 0.87
N ASP A 78 8.35 6.76 0.62
CA ASP A 78 9.08 7.75 -0.15
C ASP A 78 8.97 7.43 -1.64
N VAL A 79 8.69 8.45 -2.44
CA VAL A 79 8.60 8.32 -3.89
C VAL A 79 9.49 9.35 -4.57
N ASP A 80 9.91 9.05 -5.80
CA ASP A 80 10.77 9.95 -6.57
C ASP A 80 9.94 11.02 -7.31
N ASP A 81 8.71 10.69 -7.69
CA ASP A 81 7.86 11.56 -8.50
C ASP A 81 6.41 11.48 -8.03
N LEU A 82 6.04 12.42 -7.17
CA LEU A 82 4.70 12.46 -6.57
C LEU A 82 3.62 12.80 -7.61
N ASP A 83 3.94 13.66 -8.59
CA ASP A 83 2.97 14.03 -9.63
C ASP A 83 2.60 12.80 -10.49
N ARG A 84 3.56 11.93 -10.76
CA ARG A 84 3.31 10.69 -11.48
C ARG A 84 2.44 9.74 -10.66
N CYS A 85 2.67 9.65 -9.36
CA CYS A 85 1.81 8.89 -8.47
C CYS A 85 0.39 9.43 -8.49
N LEU A 86 0.25 10.75 -8.37
CA LEU A 86 -1.06 11.41 -8.36
C LEU A 86 -1.83 11.15 -9.65
N GLU A 87 -1.17 11.22 -10.80
CA GLU A 87 -1.78 10.92 -12.09
C GLU A 87 -2.30 9.48 -12.12
N ARG A 88 -1.49 8.54 -11.67
CA ARG A 88 -1.88 7.13 -11.59
C ARG A 88 -3.07 6.93 -10.65
N PHE A 89 -3.06 7.59 -9.49
CA PHE A 89 -4.15 7.51 -8.54
C PHE A 89 -5.46 8.03 -9.12
N HIS A 90 -5.42 9.13 -9.86
CA HIS A 90 -6.61 9.66 -10.55
C HIS A 90 -7.12 8.67 -11.61
N GLN A 91 -6.23 8.06 -12.37
CA GLN A 91 -6.61 7.09 -13.40
C GLN A 91 -7.31 5.87 -12.81
N HIS A 92 -6.92 5.46 -11.61
CA HIS A 92 -7.45 4.25 -10.97
C HIS A 92 -8.48 4.54 -9.87
N GLY A 93 -8.92 5.80 -9.73
CA GLY A 93 -9.95 6.14 -8.76
C GLY A 93 -9.55 5.96 -7.30
N VAL A 94 -8.26 6.13 -6.99
CA VAL A 94 -7.78 6.04 -5.60
C VAL A 94 -8.37 7.18 -4.78
N ASP A 95 -8.81 6.87 -3.56
CA ASP A 95 -9.38 7.85 -2.65
C ASP A 95 -8.26 8.73 -2.06
N ILE A 96 -8.19 9.98 -2.53
CA ILE A 96 -7.22 10.97 -2.07
C ILE A 96 -7.85 11.73 -0.91
N ILE A 97 -7.26 11.60 0.28
CA ILE A 97 -7.78 12.19 1.50
C ILE A 97 -7.33 13.64 1.63
N ASP A 98 -6.06 13.91 1.31
CA ASP A 98 -5.47 15.23 1.52
C ASP A 98 -4.23 15.40 0.65
N GLY A 99 -4.03 16.61 0.15
CA GLY A 99 -2.85 16.99 -0.62
C GLY A 99 -3.06 16.93 -2.13
N PRO A 100 -1.99 17.13 -2.90
CA PRO A 100 -0.60 17.31 -2.47
C PRO A 100 -0.40 18.58 -1.65
N ARG A 101 0.42 18.49 -0.61
CA ARG A 101 0.81 19.64 0.22
C ARG A 101 2.31 19.81 0.20
N THR A 102 2.76 21.07 0.26
CA THR A 102 4.16 21.38 0.42
C THR A 102 4.46 21.55 1.91
N GLU A 103 5.43 20.79 2.38
CA GLU A 103 5.91 20.79 3.75
C GLU A 103 7.41 21.12 3.75
N PRO A 104 8.01 21.46 4.91
CA PRO A 104 9.46 21.73 4.95
C PRO A 104 10.33 20.60 4.42
N PHE A 105 9.88 19.35 4.59
CA PHE A 105 10.62 18.15 4.17
C PHE A 105 10.37 17.76 2.71
N GLY A 106 9.40 18.37 2.05
CA GLY A 106 9.03 18.01 0.68
C GLY A 106 7.54 18.13 0.45
N ARG A 107 7.02 17.35 -0.52
CA ARG A 107 5.60 17.31 -0.83
C ARG A 107 5.01 16.00 -0.35
N CYS A 108 3.79 16.03 0.14
CA CYS A 108 3.13 14.82 0.62
C CYS A 108 1.68 14.70 0.15
N LEU A 109 1.20 13.49 0.12
CA LEU A 109 -0.12 13.12 -0.35
C LEU A 109 -0.66 11.99 0.52
N LEU A 110 -1.87 12.16 1.06
CA LEU A 110 -2.53 11.11 1.83
C LEU A 110 -3.61 10.46 0.99
N VAL A 111 -3.56 9.14 0.92
CA VAL A 111 -4.55 8.34 0.18
C VAL A 111 -4.99 7.15 1.00
N LYS A 112 -6.11 6.56 0.61
CA LYS A 112 -6.56 5.28 1.17
C LYS A 112 -6.28 4.15 0.20
N ASP A 113 -5.85 3.01 0.73
CA ASP A 113 -5.80 1.80 -0.06
C ASP A 113 -7.21 1.19 -0.20
N LEU A 114 -7.30 0.07 -0.91
CA LEU A 114 -8.59 -0.60 -1.14
C LEU A 114 -9.29 -0.99 0.16
N ALA A 115 -8.52 -1.41 1.15
CA ALA A 115 -9.06 -1.83 2.44
C ALA A 115 -9.47 -0.65 3.32
N GLY A 116 -8.93 0.54 3.06
CA GLY A 116 -9.20 1.74 3.84
C GLY A 116 -8.07 2.19 4.76
N ASN A 117 -6.89 1.56 4.69
CA ASN A 117 -5.72 2.06 5.41
C ASN A 117 -5.22 3.35 4.78
N THR A 118 -4.76 4.27 5.62
CA THR A 118 -4.20 5.53 5.15
C THR A 118 -2.71 5.39 4.89
N TRP A 119 -2.29 5.82 3.70
CA TRP A 119 -0.90 5.85 3.26
C TRP A 119 -0.47 7.28 3.03
N GLU A 120 0.74 7.64 3.45
CA GLU A 120 1.34 8.93 3.13
C GLU A 120 2.47 8.72 2.12
N PHE A 121 2.31 9.31 0.94
CA PHE A 121 3.32 9.33 -0.11
C PHE A 121 4.11 10.62 0.00
N VAL A 122 5.42 10.53 0.09
CA VAL A 122 6.31 11.67 0.32
C VAL A 122 7.36 11.74 -0.79
N GLU A 123 7.43 12.92 -1.44
CA GLU A 123 8.53 13.26 -2.34
C GLU A 123 9.41 14.23 -1.58
N ARG A 124 10.55 13.76 -1.10
CA ARG A 124 11.41 14.58 -0.24
C ARG A 124 12.13 15.64 -1.05
N THR A 125 12.26 16.81 -0.44
CA THR A 125 13.14 17.85 -0.99
C THR A 125 14.56 17.32 -0.94
N ASN A 126 15.23 17.36 -2.10
CA ASN A 126 16.62 16.96 -2.17
C ASN A 126 17.47 18.07 -1.56
N ILE A 127 17.98 17.79 -0.36
CA ILE A 127 18.83 18.72 0.38
C ILE A 127 20.23 18.11 0.44
N ASP A 128 21.12 18.62 -0.31
CA ASP A 128 22.53 18.22 -0.24
C ASP A 128 23.37 19.36 0.33
#